data_aca02c1c9e8a177f3f25cf9b4287f33d
#
_entry.id   aca02c1c9e8a177f3f25cf9b4287f33d
#
_cell.length_a   1.000
_cell.length_b   1.000
_cell.length_c   1.000
_cell.angle_alpha   90.00
_cell.angle_beta   90.00
_cell.angle_gamma   90.00
#
_symmetry.space_group_name_H-M   'P 1'
#
loop_
_entity.id
_entity.type
_entity.pdbx_description
1 polymer ?
#
loop_
_entity_poly.entity_id
_entity_poly.type
_entity_poly.pdbx_seq_one_letter_code
_entity_poly.pdbx_strand_id
1 'polypeptide(L)'
;MTSHTIRLAQPSDAAAVCRLNRECMGYGYPLRATAQKLQNSLADGRCRIFVAELDGQVVGYVHAQDYDVLYFDHMKNILGIAVDPAFRHQGIGRALLNAVEEWGKQSGACAVRLVSGMERTGAHLFYQHCGYLHSKEQLNMKKSLS
;
A
#
# COMPACT_ATOMS: atom_id res chain seq x y z
N MET A 1 5.97 -3.31 25.77
CA MET A 1 5.11 -3.00 24.64
C MET A 1 5.96 -2.61 23.45
N THR A 2 5.90 -3.39 22.39
CA THR A 2 6.63 -3.08 21.17
C THR A 2 5.87 -2.01 20.39
N SER A 3 6.60 -1.01 19.91
CA SER A 3 6.04 0.05 19.10
C SER A 3 6.65 -0.01 17.69
N HIS A 4 5.86 0.35 16.70
CA HIS A 4 6.31 0.40 15.32
C HIS A 4 6.55 1.83 14.88
N THR A 5 7.38 1.98 13.85
CA THR A 5 7.69 3.26 13.22
C THR A 5 7.30 3.19 11.75
N ILE A 6 6.65 4.24 11.26
CA ILE A 6 6.34 4.38 9.83
C ILE A 6 7.38 5.30 9.22
N ARG A 7 8.00 4.85 8.13
CA ARG A 7 9.00 5.65 7.42
C ARG A 7 8.91 5.39 5.93
N LEU A 8 9.53 6.24 5.14
CA LEU A 8 9.65 6.02 3.71
C LEU A 8 10.51 4.78 3.45
N ALA A 9 10.14 4.02 2.43
CA ALA A 9 10.91 2.86 2.01
C ALA A 9 12.28 3.27 1.46
N GLN A 10 13.23 2.37 1.56
CA GLN A 10 14.59 2.50 1.03
C GLN A 10 14.86 1.32 0.09
N PRO A 11 15.87 1.42 -0.80
CA PRO A 11 16.20 0.29 -1.68
C PRO A 11 16.49 -1.01 -0.92
N SER A 12 17.07 -0.91 0.28
CA SER A 12 17.36 -2.07 1.13
C SER A 12 16.10 -2.80 1.65
N ASP A 13 14.91 -2.21 1.48
CA ASP A 13 13.68 -2.85 1.92
C ASP A 13 13.11 -3.85 0.90
N ALA A 14 13.77 -4.02 -0.25
CA ALA A 14 13.25 -4.85 -1.33
C ALA A 14 12.97 -6.29 -0.91
N ALA A 15 13.86 -6.90 -0.11
CA ALA A 15 13.68 -8.27 0.34
C ALA A 15 12.45 -8.41 1.24
N ALA A 16 12.23 -7.45 2.13
CA ALA A 16 11.07 -7.44 3.01
C ALA A 16 9.77 -7.27 2.22
N VAL A 17 9.75 -6.35 1.25
CA VAL A 17 8.58 -6.14 0.39
C VAL A 17 8.27 -7.41 -0.41
N CYS A 18 9.30 -8.03 -0.98
CA CYS A 18 9.14 -9.29 -1.74
C CYS A 18 8.55 -10.40 -0.87
N ARG A 19 9.04 -10.53 0.36
CA ARG A 19 8.53 -11.51 1.33
C ARG A 19 7.08 -11.24 1.67
N LEU A 20 6.73 -9.98 1.96
CA LEU A 20 5.36 -9.60 2.30
C LEU A 20 4.39 -9.86 1.13
N ASN A 21 4.81 -9.58 -0.10
CA ASN A 21 4.00 -9.87 -1.28
C ASN A 21 3.68 -11.36 -1.38
N ARG A 22 4.68 -12.21 -1.14
CA ARG A 22 4.51 -13.66 -1.20
C ARG A 22 3.63 -14.17 -0.07
N GLU A 23 3.89 -13.73 1.15
CA GLU A 23 3.19 -14.24 2.33
C GLU A 23 1.77 -13.69 2.49
N CYS A 24 1.54 -12.45 2.08
CA CYS A 24 0.25 -11.77 2.30
C CYS A 24 -0.66 -11.82 1.09
N MET A 25 -0.11 -11.81 -0.12
CA MET A 25 -0.88 -11.71 -1.36
C MET A 25 -0.66 -12.88 -2.31
N GLY A 26 0.26 -13.79 -1.98
CA GLY A 26 0.53 -14.97 -2.80
C GLY A 26 1.29 -14.69 -4.08
N TYR A 27 1.92 -13.54 -4.22
CA TYR A 27 2.69 -13.21 -5.42
C TYR A 27 4.12 -13.70 -5.32
N GLY A 28 4.52 -14.53 -6.28
CA GLY A 28 5.88 -15.06 -6.38
C GLY A 28 6.79 -14.21 -7.26
N TYR A 29 6.61 -12.90 -7.28
CA TYR A 29 7.40 -12.03 -8.13
C TYR A 29 8.86 -12.03 -7.68
N PRO A 30 9.84 -12.14 -8.62
CA PRO A 30 11.24 -12.31 -8.25
C PRO A 30 11.81 -11.12 -7.46
N LEU A 31 12.70 -11.41 -6.53
CA LEU A 31 13.34 -10.37 -5.70
C LEU A 31 14.05 -9.33 -6.56
N ARG A 32 14.79 -9.76 -7.57
CA ARG A 32 15.54 -8.85 -8.44
C ARG A 32 14.62 -7.85 -9.13
N ALA A 33 13.48 -8.35 -9.64
CA ALA A 33 12.48 -7.50 -10.29
C ALA A 33 11.80 -6.59 -9.29
N THR A 34 11.49 -7.09 -8.09
CA THR A 34 10.93 -6.28 -7.01
C THR A 34 11.87 -5.13 -6.65
N ALA A 35 13.16 -5.43 -6.50
CA ALA A 35 14.15 -4.41 -6.16
C ALA A 35 14.23 -3.32 -7.23
N GLN A 36 14.18 -3.69 -8.51
CA GLN A 36 14.22 -2.73 -9.60
C GLN A 36 12.98 -1.83 -9.61
N LYS A 37 11.80 -2.43 -9.42
CA LYS A 37 10.55 -1.65 -9.34
C LYS A 37 10.53 -0.73 -8.13
N LEU A 38 11.02 -1.20 -7.00
CA LEU A 38 11.11 -0.37 -5.80
C LEU A 38 11.99 0.84 -6.06
N GLN A 39 13.15 0.63 -6.64
CA GLN A 39 14.07 1.72 -6.95
C GLN A 39 13.44 2.73 -7.90
N ASN A 40 12.76 2.25 -8.95
CA ASN A 40 12.08 3.12 -9.92
C ASN A 40 10.97 3.93 -9.25
N SER A 41 10.18 3.29 -8.39
CA SER A 41 9.08 3.96 -7.68
C SER A 41 9.59 5.00 -6.69
N LEU A 42 10.71 4.74 -6.02
CA LEU A 42 11.31 5.69 -5.08
C LEU A 42 11.80 6.95 -5.80
N ALA A 43 12.19 6.83 -7.06
CA ALA A 43 12.62 7.96 -7.88
C ALA A 43 11.45 8.73 -8.50
N ASP A 44 10.24 8.18 -8.48
CA ASP A 44 9.05 8.79 -9.09
C ASP A 44 8.33 9.64 -8.04
N GLY A 45 8.32 10.96 -8.26
CA GLY A 45 7.69 11.88 -7.31
C GLY A 45 6.18 11.73 -7.17
N ARG A 46 5.53 10.98 -8.07
CA ARG A 46 4.10 10.71 -8.00
C ARG A 46 3.77 9.49 -7.14
N CYS A 47 4.77 8.77 -6.68
CA CYS A 47 4.62 7.57 -5.86
C CYS A 47 5.24 7.78 -4.50
N ARG A 48 4.67 7.10 -3.50
CA ARG A 48 5.33 6.92 -2.20
C ARG A 48 5.09 5.51 -1.71
N ILE A 49 6.12 4.99 -1.05
CA ILE A 49 6.05 3.69 -0.40
C ILE A 49 6.48 3.93 1.04
N PHE A 50 5.59 3.60 1.97
CA PHE A 50 5.89 3.65 3.40
C PHE A 50 6.03 2.23 3.92
N VAL A 51 6.95 2.04 4.86
CA VAL A 51 7.11 0.75 5.54
C VAL A 51 6.89 0.93 7.04
N ALA A 52 6.42 -0.12 7.66
CA ALA A 52 6.30 -0.20 9.12
C ALA A 52 7.45 -1.04 9.63
N GLU A 53 8.25 -0.48 10.53
CA GLU A 53 9.41 -1.14 11.10
C GLU A 53 9.18 -1.38 12.58
N LEU A 54 9.48 -2.60 13.03
CA LEU A 54 9.33 -3.04 14.41
C LEU A 54 10.59 -3.80 14.79
N ASP A 55 11.29 -3.32 15.80
CA ASP A 55 12.55 -3.94 16.27
C ASP A 55 13.55 -4.18 15.13
N GLY A 56 13.70 -3.19 14.23
CA GLY A 56 14.62 -3.27 13.10
C GLY A 56 14.15 -4.12 11.94
N GLN A 57 12.93 -4.66 11.99
CA GLN A 57 12.38 -5.51 10.95
C GLN A 57 11.19 -4.83 10.28
N VAL A 58 11.14 -4.86 8.95
CA VAL A 58 9.98 -4.37 8.20
C VAL A 58 8.87 -5.42 8.26
N VAL A 59 7.74 -5.03 8.86
CA VAL A 59 6.60 -5.92 9.08
C VAL A 59 5.36 -5.54 8.28
N GLY A 60 5.44 -4.47 7.49
CA GLY A 60 4.35 -4.05 6.63
C GLY A 60 4.80 -2.97 5.67
N TYR A 61 4.02 -2.78 4.60
CA TYR A 61 4.26 -1.66 3.68
C TYR A 61 2.96 -1.25 3.01
N VAL A 62 2.97 -0.02 2.49
CA VAL A 62 1.91 0.49 1.62
C VAL A 62 2.55 1.21 0.44
N HIS A 63 2.02 0.96 -0.75
CA HIS A 63 2.44 1.61 -1.99
C HIS A 63 1.28 2.43 -2.52
N ALA A 64 1.49 3.73 -2.71
CA ALA A 64 0.45 4.64 -3.18
C ALA A 64 1.01 5.56 -4.26
N GLN A 65 0.12 6.05 -5.12
CA GLN A 65 0.49 6.98 -6.18
C GLN A 65 -0.58 8.03 -6.37
N ASP A 66 -0.20 9.11 -7.07
CA ASP A 66 -1.17 10.12 -7.50
C ASP A 66 -2.21 9.49 -8.43
N TYR A 67 -3.45 9.88 -8.20
CA TYR A 67 -4.58 9.53 -9.06
C TYR A 67 -5.20 10.85 -9.51
N ASP A 68 -4.71 11.34 -10.66
CA ASP A 68 -5.08 12.65 -11.17
C ASP A 68 -5.69 12.48 -12.55
N VAL A 69 -7.00 12.29 -12.57
CA VAL A 69 -7.77 12.05 -13.79
C VAL A 69 -8.45 13.34 -14.24
N LEU A 70 -8.94 13.34 -15.48
CA LEU A 70 -9.50 14.55 -16.07
C LEU A 70 -10.89 14.93 -15.55
N TYR A 71 -11.51 14.07 -14.74
CA TYR A 71 -12.90 14.26 -14.31
C TYR A 71 -13.13 14.19 -12.81
N PHE A 72 -12.04 14.15 -12.01
CA PHE A 72 -12.11 14.26 -10.55
C PHE A 72 -10.96 15.13 -10.06
N ASP A 73 -11.15 15.73 -8.90
CA ASP A 73 -10.04 16.37 -8.20
C ASP A 73 -8.98 15.35 -7.83
N HIS A 74 -7.76 15.81 -7.65
CA HIS A 74 -6.60 14.98 -7.33
C HIS A 74 -6.84 14.11 -6.10
N MET A 75 -6.52 12.83 -6.21
CA MET A 75 -6.57 11.85 -5.12
C MET A 75 -5.26 11.08 -5.01
N LYS A 76 -5.10 10.34 -3.94
CA LYS A 76 -4.07 9.31 -3.83
C LYS A 76 -4.74 7.95 -4.03
N ASN A 77 -4.07 7.05 -4.73
CA ASN A 77 -4.55 5.69 -4.98
C ASN A 77 -3.59 4.69 -4.36
N ILE A 78 -4.13 3.83 -3.50
CA ILE A 78 -3.35 2.76 -2.90
C ILE A 78 -3.27 1.59 -3.88
N LEU A 79 -2.04 1.24 -4.27
CA LEU A 79 -1.76 0.14 -5.19
C LEU A 79 -1.61 -1.19 -4.46
N GLY A 80 -1.10 -1.15 -3.24
CA GLY A 80 -0.93 -2.35 -2.43
C GLY A 80 -0.66 -2.00 -0.99
N ILE A 81 -1.12 -2.86 -0.10
CA ILE A 81 -0.85 -2.76 1.33
C ILE A 81 -0.75 -4.18 1.89
N ALA A 82 0.27 -4.43 2.69
CA ALA A 82 0.49 -5.74 3.28
C ALA A 82 1.05 -5.59 4.69
N VAL A 83 0.54 -6.39 5.61
CA VAL A 83 1.05 -6.48 6.98
C VAL A 83 1.32 -7.94 7.27
N ASP A 84 2.50 -8.24 7.78
CA ASP A 84 2.90 -9.59 8.17
C ASP A 84 1.83 -10.20 9.08
N PRO A 85 1.33 -11.41 8.76
CA PRO A 85 0.28 -12.03 9.56
C PRO A 85 0.59 -12.13 11.05
N ALA A 86 1.87 -12.28 11.41
CA ALA A 86 2.27 -12.38 12.82
C ALA A 86 2.11 -11.06 13.58
N PHE A 87 1.93 -9.96 12.86
CA PHE A 87 1.86 -8.62 13.47
C PHE A 87 0.54 -7.91 13.19
N ARG A 88 -0.47 -8.64 12.74
CA ARG A 88 -1.81 -8.07 12.50
C ARG A 88 -2.50 -7.73 13.83
N HIS A 89 -3.51 -6.88 13.74
CA HIS A 89 -4.32 -6.42 14.90
C HIS A 89 -3.53 -5.60 15.91
N GLN A 90 -2.44 -4.95 15.46
CA GLN A 90 -1.61 -4.07 16.30
C GLN A 90 -1.63 -2.62 15.81
N GLY A 91 -2.55 -2.27 14.90
CA GLY A 91 -2.68 -0.91 14.38
C GLY A 91 -1.69 -0.55 13.27
N ILE A 92 -0.91 -1.52 12.77
CA ILE A 92 0.10 -1.25 11.73
C ILE A 92 -0.56 -0.87 10.41
N GLY A 93 -1.59 -1.60 9.99
CA GLY A 93 -2.30 -1.28 8.75
C GLY A 93 -2.92 0.10 8.79
N ARG A 94 -3.56 0.45 9.92
CA ARG A 94 -4.13 1.80 10.09
C ARG A 94 -3.04 2.87 10.03
N ALA A 95 -1.89 2.62 10.64
CA ALA A 95 -0.78 3.57 10.62
C ALA A 95 -0.24 3.78 9.22
N LEU A 96 -0.17 2.70 8.42
CA LEU A 96 0.25 2.80 7.01
C LEU A 96 -0.76 3.62 6.19
N LEU A 97 -2.06 3.39 6.38
CA LEU A 97 -3.09 4.18 5.71
C LEU A 97 -3.01 5.65 6.13
N ASN A 98 -2.80 5.90 7.42
CA ASN A 98 -2.66 7.28 7.93
C ASN A 98 -1.47 8.00 7.27
N ALA A 99 -0.37 7.30 7.00
CA ALA A 99 0.77 7.89 6.33
C ALA A 99 0.42 8.36 4.91
N VAL A 100 -0.35 7.55 4.18
CA VAL A 100 -0.83 7.92 2.84
C VAL A 100 -1.79 9.10 2.93
N GLU A 101 -2.70 9.08 3.90
CA GLU A 101 -3.68 10.16 4.10
C GLU A 101 -2.98 11.47 4.41
N GLU A 102 -1.96 11.44 5.25
CA GLU A 102 -1.19 12.63 5.58
C GLU A 102 -0.44 13.17 4.37
N TRP A 103 0.18 12.28 3.59
CA TRP A 103 0.78 12.66 2.31
C TRP A 103 -0.25 13.31 1.38
N GLY A 104 -1.46 12.75 1.33
CA GLY A 104 -2.55 13.30 0.54
C GLY A 104 -2.89 14.73 0.96
N LYS A 105 -3.06 14.95 2.26
CA LYS A 105 -3.36 16.28 2.80
C LYS A 105 -2.27 17.29 2.45
N GLN A 106 -1.01 16.89 2.61
CA GLN A 106 0.13 17.78 2.32
C GLN A 106 0.23 18.12 0.83
N SER A 107 -0.24 17.22 -0.04
CA SER A 107 -0.19 17.40 -1.49
C SER A 107 -1.44 18.06 -2.07
N GLY A 108 -2.43 18.37 -1.25
CA GLY A 108 -3.70 18.95 -1.72
C GLY A 108 -4.66 17.96 -2.33
N ALA A 109 -4.49 16.67 -2.06
CA ALA A 109 -5.43 15.65 -2.52
C ALA A 109 -6.73 15.72 -1.74
N CYS A 110 -7.86 15.48 -2.42
CA CYS A 110 -9.18 15.53 -1.78
C CYS A 110 -9.59 14.22 -1.13
N ALA A 111 -8.94 13.11 -1.49
CA ALA A 111 -9.32 11.79 -1.00
C ALA A 111 -8.19 10.76 -1.21
N VAL A 112 -8.30 9.65 -0.52
CA VAL A 112 -7.50 8.45 -0.78
C VAL A 112 -8.47 7.35 -1.21
N ARG A 113 -8.16 6.66 -2.28
CA ARG A 113 -8.98 5.58 -2.82
C ARG A 113 -8.19 4.30 -2.92
N LEU A 114 -8.90 3.18 -2.96
CA LEU A 114 -8.33 1.87 -3.23
C LEU A 114 -9.37 0.98 -3.89
N VAL A 115 -8.88 -0.10 -4.51
CA VAL A 115 -9.73 -1.15 -5.07
C VAL A 115 -9.36 -2.44 -4.35
N SER A 116 -10.36 -3.17 -3.87
CA SER A 116 -10.18 -4.46 -3.19
C SER A 116 -11.07 -5.49 -3.85
N GLY A 117 -10.56 -6.72 -4.03
CA GLY A 117 -11.34 -7.81 -4.60
C GLY A 117 -12.60 -8.09 -3.79
N MET A 118 -13.70 -8.43 -4.47
CA MET A 118 -14.99 -8.64 -3.83
C MET A 118 -14.97 -9.77 -2.80
N GLU A 119 -14.12 -10.76 -2.99
CA GLU A 119 -13.98 -11.92 -2.10
C GLU A 119 -13.21 -11.61 -0.81
N ARG A 120 -12.56 -10.46 -0.72
CA ARG A 120 -11.72 -10.08 0.42
C ARG A 120 -12.53 -9.37 1.51
N THR A 121 -13.51 -10.07 2.08
CA THR A 121 -14.45 -9.48 3.03
C THR A 121 -13.78 -8.99 4.33
N GLY A 122 -12.75 -9.69 4.81
CA GLY A 122 -12.01 -9.24 5.99
C GLY A 122 -11.28 -7.93 5.76
N ALA A 123 -10.70 -7.76 4.56
CA ALA A 123 -10.06 -6.51 4.19
C ALA A 123 -11.09 -5.37 4.09
N HIS A 124 -12.28 -5.66 3.55
CA HIS A 124 -13.36 -4.66 3.44
C HIS A 124 -13.74 -4.12 4.81
N LEU A 125 -13.89 -5.00 5.81
CA LEU A 125 -14.18 -4.58 7.19
C LEU A 125 -13.09 -3.70 7.75
N PHE A 126 -11.83 -4.08 7.53
CA PHE A 126 -10.69 -3.28 7.97
C PHE A 126 -10.73 -1.87 7.37
N TYR A 127 -10.95 -1.78 6.05
CA TYR A 127 -11.00 -0.47 5.39
C TYR A 127 -12.18 0.37 5.90
N GLN A 128 -13.34 -0.26 6.12
CA GLN A 128 -14.50 0.45 6.67
C GLN A 128 -14.22 1.00 8.07
N HIS A 129 -13.54 0.23 8.91
CA HIS A 129 -13.12 0.70 10.24
C HIS A 129 -12.15 1.87 10.17
N CYS A 130 -11.39 1.97 9.08
CA CYS A 130 -10.48 3.09 8.84
C CYS A 130 -11.15 4.27 8.13
N GLY A 131 -12.46 4.21 7.90
CA GLY A 131 -13.22 5.31 7.32
C GLY A 131 -13.38 5.26 5.81
N TYR A 132 -12.98 4.17 5.17
CA TYR A 132 -13.13 4.01 3.72
C TYR A 132 -14.53 3.49 3.40
N LEU A 133 -15.23 4.22 2.54
CA LEU A 133 -16.62 3.91 2.18
C LEU A 133 -16.67 3.16 0.86
N HIS A 134 -17.51 2.14 0.79
CA HIS A 134 -17.78 1.42 -0.44
C HIS A 134 -18.56 2.35 -1.39
N SER A 135 -17.94 2.76 -2.49
CA SER A 135 -18.57 3.68 -3.43
C SER A 135 -19.20 2.98 -4.62
N LYS A 136 -18.52 1.96 -5.18
CA LYS A 136 -19.07 1.21 -6.32
C LYS A 136 -18.28 -0.08 -6.52
N GLU A 137 -18.89 -1.01 -7.25
CA GLU A 137 -18.24 -2.23 -7.68
C GLU A 137 -17.68 -2.04 -9.08
N GLN A 138 -16.51 -2.60 -9.34
CA GLN A 138 -15.85 -2.50 -10.63
C GLN A 138 -15.27 -3.84 -11.02
N LEU A 139 -15.27 -4.10 -12.34
CA LEU A 139 -14.64 -5.30 -12.90
C LEU A 139 -13.18 -4.99 -13.19
N ASN A 140 -12.31 -5.88 -12.75
CA ASN A 140 -10.90 -5.81 -13.12
C ASN A 140 -10.73 -6.52 -14.46
N MET A 141 -10.38 -5.77 -15.50
CA MET A 141 -10.24 -6.30 -16.85
C MET A 141 -8.84 -6.03 -17.36
N LYS A 142 -8.22 -7.04 -17.97
CA LYS A 142 -6.90 -6.88 -18.56
C LYS A 142 -6.78 -7.72 -19.83
N LYS A 143 -5.87 -7.31 -20.71
CA LYS A 143 -5.52 -8.02 -21.93
C LYS A 143 -4.01 -8.14 -21.98
N SER A 144 -3.52 -9.37 -22.12
CA SER A 144 -2.08 -9.57 -22.30
C SER A 144 -1.64 -8.99 -23.64
N LEU A 145 -0.47 -8.35 -23.66
CA LEU A 145 0.09 -7.74 -24.87
C LEU A 145 1.28 -8.52 -25.42
N SER A 146 1.55 -9.67 -24.82
CA SER A 146 2.66 -10.51 -25.28
C SER A 146 2.22 -11.92 -25.58
#